data_2390735e7dba971abf55cf8a9021c183
#
_entry.id   2390735e7dba971abf55cf8a9021c183
#
_cell.length_a   1.000
_cell.length_b   1.000
_cell.length_c   1.000
_cell.angle_alpha   90.00
_cell.angle_beta   90.00
_cell.angle_gamma   90.00
#
_symmetry.space_group_name_H-M   'P 1'
#
loop_
_entity.id
_entity.type
_entity.pdbx_description
1 polymer ?
#
loop_
_entity_poly.entity_id
_entity_poly.type
_entity_poly.pdbx_seq_one_letter_code
_entity_poly.pdbx_strand_id
1 'polypeptide(L)'
;MNLSGIRGFTLTNLTKLNVILGKNGCGKSYLLKEIEQGLIGQPNIGEVRYISPERGGLLRYEAGIDQAISQDKNWMGSNRRSNQSSNFRAQSATLFRRLELLELREIEKESQLPGYKARSFDTTIASLNKLLDRVELQRDPSAAFKIIDKESKAETLPDAISSGESELISIGIELLAFAKECSPDKDHFLLIDEPDVHLHPDLQDRLSAFIAETVKNSNFRVILATHSTALLAGLANRDVTHVAFMRRKDVSLAFKRVSDTDRAILPIFGAHPLSNVFNQSPIMLIEGEDDERIWQQAVRSSGGKVRVYPCVVDGLPNFAEFETEVNNILEADYDDAVGFSLRDRDQQPEMINDVGHIKRMRLACRAAENLMLSDEVLVLAGTDWGTMQERIKEWVTNFGSHQYHADVKAFVDMGFDRKSHDLKTIRNILIALISTKPWEVLVGQAIGMLAKSRFWYKRTQGSLGDFLGEKVATNILKL
;
A
#
# COMPACT_ATOMS: atom_id res chain seq x y z
N MET A 1 22.01 -11.58 4.15
CA MET A 1 22.87 -12.10 3.05
C MET A 1 23.14 -11.01 2.05
N ASN A 2 24.30 -11.06 1.37
CA ASN A 2 24.63 -10.10 0.30
C ASN A 2 24.98 -10.87 -0.97
N LEU A 3 24.53 -10.36 -2.11
CA LEU A 3 24.90 -10.83 -3.44
C LEU A 3 25.66 -9.70 -4.13
N SER A 4 26.97 -9.87 -4.32
CA SER A 4 27.84 -8.82 -4.88
C SER A 4 28.39 -9.22 -6.24
N GLY A 5 28.38 -8.29 -7.18
CA GLY A 5 28.95 -8.48 -8.52
C GLY A 5 28.21 -9.48 -9.41
N ILE A 6 26.94 -9.77 -9.13
CA ILE A 6 26.12 -10.66 -9.95
C ILE A 6 25.77 -9.95 -11.25
N ARG A 7 26.56 -10.25 -12.31
CA ARG A 7 26.40 -9.64 -13.64
C ARG A 7 26.30 -8.11 -13.61
N GLY A 8 27.06 -7.47 -12.71
CA GLY A 8 27.10 -6.02 -12.54
C GLY A 8 26.16 -5.48 -11.45
N PHE A 9 25.31 -6.32 -10.86
CA PHE A 9 24.41 -5.92 -9.79
C PHE A 9 24.93 -6.30 -8.40
N THR A 10 24.56 -5.49 -7.42
CA THR A 10 24.85 -5.74 -6.00
C THR A 10 23.57 -5.61 -5.18
N LEU A 11 23.22 -6.66 -4.44
CA LEU A 11 22.07 -6.68 -3.53
C LEU A 11 22.58 -6.90 -2.11
N THR A 12 22.24 -6.02 -1.20
CA THR A 12 22.67 -6.10 0.20
C THR A 12 21.51 -6.24 1.17
N ASN A 13 21.77 -6.87 2.32
CA ASN A 13 20.82 -7.07 3.41
C ASN A 13 19.59 -7.94 3.04
N LEU A 14 19.78 -8.92 2.16
CA LEU A 14 18.73 -9.88 1.81
C LEU A 14 18.32 -10.73 3.01
N THR A 15 17.01 -10.92 3.19
CA THR A 15 16.38 -11.80 4.16
C THR A 15 15.64 -12.94 3.45
N LYS A 16 14.69 -13.58 4.11
CA LYS A 16 13.88 -14.66 3.53
C LYS A 16 12.96 -14.14 2.39
N LEU A 17 12.34 -12.98 2.56
CA LEU A 17 11.45 -12.36 1.58
C LEU A 17 11.90 -10.95 1.28
N ASN A 18 12.22 -10.67 0.02
CA ASN A 18 12.78 -9.40 -0.43
C ASN A 18 11.91 -8.85 -1.55
N VAL A 19 11.43 -7.63 -1.40
CA VAL A 19 10.53 -6.98 -2.37
C VAL A 19 11.24 -5.80 -3.02
N ILE A 20 11.24 -5.76 -4.33
CA ILE A 20 11.71 -4.64 -5.14
C ILE A 20 10.49 -3.89 -5.66
N LEU A 21 10.28 -2.69 -5.15
CA LEU A 21 9.27 -1.77 -5.66
C LEU A 21 9.91 -0.81 -6.66
N GLY A 22 9.24 -0.53 -7.76
CA GLY A 22 9.72 0.45 -8.74
C GLY A 22 8.81 0.58 -9.93
N LYS A 23 8.92 1.70 -10.62
CA LYS A 23 8.11 2.05 -11.81
C LYS A 23 8.24 1.02 -12.93
N ASN A 24 7.22 0.98 -13.80
CA ASN A 24 7.32 0.23 -15.04
C ASN A 24 8.48 0.75 -15.89
N GLY A 25 9.27 -0.18 -16.42
CA GLY A 25 10.44 0.16 -17.24
C GLY A 25 11.69 0.63 -16.47
N CYS A 26 11.72 0.61 -15.13
CA CYS A 26 12.95 0.91 -14.37
C CYS A 26 14.01 -0.20 -14.44
N GLY A 27 13.64 -1.40 -14.89
CA GLY A 27 14.58 -2.51 -15.09
C GLY A 27 14.42 -3.69 -14.12
N LYS A 28 13.33 -3.80 -13.35
CA LYS A 28 13.08 -4.91 -12.39
C LYS A 28 13.21 -6.29 -13.02
N SER A 29 12.49 -6.52 -14.12
CA SER A 29 12.50 -7.80 -14.82
C SER A 29 13.88 -8.14 -15.39
N TYR A 30 14.61 -7.13 -15.89
CA TYR A 30 15.97 -7.29 -16.33
C TYR A 30 16.89 -7.70 -15.17
N LEU A 31 16.80 -7.01 -14.04
CA LEU A 31 17.55 -7.34 -12.84
C LEU A 31 17.31 -8.78 -12.38
N LEU A 32 16.03 -9.22 -12.29
CA LEU A 32 15.73 -10.59 -11.88
C LEU A 32 16.32 -11.65 -12.82
N LYS A 33 16.27 -11.42 -14.13
CA LYS A 33 16.85 -12.32 -15.13
C LYS A 33 18.38 -12.38 -15.03
N GLU A 34 19.04 -11.25 -14.80
CA GLU A 34 20.49 -11.20 -14.58
C GLU A 34 20.90 -11.91 -13.29
N ILE A 35 20.11 -11.76 -12.22
CA ILE A 35 20.32 -12.50 -10.96
C ILE A 35 20.18 -13.99 -11.20
N GLU A 36 19.11 -14.45 -11.86
CA GLU A 36 18.93 -15.88 -12.17
C GLU A 36 20.16 -16.45 -12.88
N GLN A 37 20.55 -15.82 -13.99
CA GLN A 37 21.68 -16.29 -14.79
C GLN A 37 23.01 -16.23 -14.06
N GLY A 38 23.20 -15.24 -13.20
CA GLY A 38 24.44 -15.06 -12.46
C GLY A 38 24.57 -15.98 -11.23
N LEU A 39 23.47 -16.51 -10.71
CA LEU A 39 23.45 -17.44 -9.58
C LEU A 39 23.56 -18.89 -10.00
N ILE A 40 23.05 -19.26 -11.18
CA ILE A 40 23.09 -20.62 -11.68
C ILE A 40 24.55 -21.10 -11.77
N GLY A 41 24.83 -22.27 -11.16
CA GLY A 41 26.16 -22.89 -11.19
C GLY A 41 27.15 -22.39 -10.15
N GLN A 42 26.78 -21.46 -9.28
CA GLN A 42 27.64 -21.06 -8.16
C GLN A 42 27.71 -22.19 -7.09
N PRO A 43 28.88 -22.44 -6.46
CA PRO A 43 29.08 -23.61 -5.59
C PRO A 43 28.11 -23.71 -4.40
N ASN A 44 27.77 -22.58 -3.78
CA ASN A 44 26.92 -22.52 -2.59
C ASN A 44 25.43 -22.28 -2.92
N ILE A 45 25.11 -22.16 -4.20
CA ILE A 45 23.75 -21.92 -4.67
C ILE A 45 23.16 -23.25 -5.18
N GLY A 46 21.97 -23.55 -4.73
CA GLY A 46 21.21 -24.70 -5.18
C GLY A 46 20.27 -24.31 -6.33
N GLU A 47 18.98 -24.56 -6.13
CA GLU A 47 17.97 -24.22 -7.15
C GLU A 47 17.76 -22.72 -7.25
N VAL A 48 17.69 -22.22 -8.48
CA VAL A 48 17.32 -20.84 -8.82
C VAL A 48 16.22 -20.89 -9.88
N ARG A 49 15.08 -20.26 -9.58
CA ARG A 49 13.93 -20.28 -10.49
C ARG A 49 13.35 -18.90 -10.69
N TYR A 50 13.11 -18.56 -11.95
CA TYR A 50 12.45 -17.31 -12.34
C TYR A 50 10.99 -17.61 -12.75
N ILE A 51 10.06 -16.83 -12.19
CA ILE A 51 8.65 -16.79 -12.55
C ILE A 51 8.41 -15.50 -13.32
N SER A 52 8.11 -15.62 -14.61
CA SER A 52 7.90 -14.47 -15.49
C SER A 52 6.56 -13.76 -15.24
N PRO A 53 6.41 -12.48 -15.63
CA PRO A 53 5.15 -11.76 -15.52
C PRO A 53 4.09 -12.29 -16.49
N GLU A 54 4.51 -12.83 -17.65
CA GLU A 54 3.62 -13.44 -18.62
C GLU A 54 3.38 -14.91 -18.29
N ARG A 55 2.17 -15.23 -17.87
CA ARG A 55 1.75 -16.58 -17.43
C ARG A 55 0.54 -17.07 -18.22
N GLY A 56 0.77 -17.28 -19.52
CA GLY A 56 -0.24 -17.74 -20.48
C GLY A 56 -0.51 -19.23 -20.45
N GLY A 57 -1.47 -19.68 -21.27
CA GLY A 57 -1.85 -21.07 -21.47
C GLY A 57 -3.02 -21.52 -20.62
N LEU A 58 -3.39 -22.81 -20.77
CA LEU A 58 -4.42 -23.48 -19.99
C LEU A 58 -3.81 -24.19 -18.79
N LEU A 59 -4.49 -24.16 -17.66
CA LEU A 59 -4.09 -24.87 -16.43
C LEU A 59 -4.46 -26.35 -16.54
N ARG A 60 -3.75 -27.08 -17.43
CA ARG A 60 -3.97 -28.47 -17.74
C ARG A 60 -2.63 -29.19 -17.87
N TYR A 61 -2.56 -30.41 -17.35
CA TYR A 61 -1.40 -31.28 -17.54
C TYR A 61 -1.19 -31.65 -19.03
N GLU A 62 0.05 -31.51 -19.49
CA GLU A 62 0.48 -31.86 -20.83
C GLU A 62 1.71 -32.78 -20.79
N ALA A 63 1.55 -34.02 -21.29
CA ALA A 63 2.62 -35.02 -21.26
C ALA A 63 3.87 -34.59 -22.03
N GLY A 64 3.74 -33.77 -23.08
CA GLY A 64 4.86 -33.23 -23.84
C GLY A 64 5.71 -32.26 -23.03
N ILE A 65 5.09 -31.49 -22.15
CA ILE A 65 5.80 -30.57 -21.20
C ILE A 65 6.53 -31.40 -20.14
N ASP A 66 5.89 -32.44 -19.58
CA ASP A 66 6.52 -33.31 -18.61
C ASP A 66 7.76 -34.03 -19.21
N GLN A 67 7.66 -34.47 -20.44
CA GLN A 67 8.79 -35.07 -21.17
C GLN A 67 9.92 -34.02 -21.37
N ALA A 68 9.59 -32.83 -21.81
CA ALA A 68 10.57 -31.74 -22.01
C ALA A 68 11.32 -31.38 -20.72
N ILE A 69 10.61 -31.23 -19.61
CA ILE A 69 11.19 -30.94 -18.27
C ILE A 69 12.09 -32.12 -17.81
N SER A 70 11.69 -33.34 -18.10
CA SER A 70 12.45 -34.55 -17.73
C SER A 70 13.73 -34.72 -18.54
N GLN A 71 13.73 -34.31 -19.80
CA GLN A 71 14.86 -34.42 -20.73
C GLN A 71 15.88 -33.29 -20.55
N ASP A 72 15.43 -32.05 -20.30
CA ASP A 72 16.29 -30.89 -20.12
C ASP A 72 15.86 -30.08 -18.88
N LYS A 73 16.69 -30.15 -17.84
CA LYS A 73 16.48 -29.38 -16.59
C LYS A 73 16.46 -27.84 -16.79
N ASN A 74 17.09 -27.35 -17.86
CA ASN A 74 17.16 -25.93 -18.16
C ASN A 74 16.01 -25.43 -19.04
N TRP A 75 15.21 -26.36 -19.59
CA TRP A 75 14.13 -26.04 -20.54
C TRP A 75 13.14 -25.05 -19.97
N MET A 76 12.66 -25.26 -18.73
CA MET A 76 11.73 -24.33 -18.07
C MET A 76 12.31 -22.92 -17.93
N GLY A 77 13.55 -22.80 -17.44
CA GLY A 77 14.21 -21.52 -17.26
C GLY A 77 14.40 -20.79 -18.59
N SER A 78 14.82 -21.49 -19.65
CA SER A 78 15.00 -20.93 -20.99
C SER A 78 13.67 -20.44 -21.58
N ASN A 79 12.60 -21.21 -21.42
CA ASN A 79 11.27 -20.87 -21.89
C ASN A 79 10.70 -19.64 -21.17
N ARG A 80 10.87 -19.53 -19.86
CA ARG A 80 10.38 -18.43 -19.04
C ARG A 80 11.14 -17.11 -19.27
N ARG A 81 12.45 -17.19 -19.56
CA ARG A 81 13.25 -15.98 -19.88
C ARG A 81 12.90 -15.34 -21.21
N SER A 82 12.37 -16.10 -22.15
CA SER A 82 11.99 -15.60 -23.46
C SER A 82 10.73 -14.71 -23.49
N ASN A 83 10.05 -14.52 -22.37
CA ASN A 83 8.75 -13.84 -22.23
C ASN A 83 7.66 -14.41 -23.18
N GLN A 84 7.79 -15.64 -23.60
CA GLN A 84 6.83 -16.33 -24.46
C GLN A 84 6.23 -17.52 -23.76
N SER A 85 5.97 -17.40 -22.44
CA SER A 85 5.46 -18.53 -21.68
C SER A 85 3.95 -18.74 -21.89
N SER A 86 3.56 -18.95 -23.17
CA SER A 86 2.21 -19.39 -23.54
C SER A 86 1.79 -20.69 -22.82
N ASN A 87 2.76 -21.42 -22.27
CA ASN A 87 2.57 -22.72 -21.61
C ASN A 87 2.85 -22.66 -20.10
N PHE A 88 2.94 -21.48 -19.48
CA PHE A 88 3.29 -21.37 -18.06
C PHE A 88 2.31 -22.15 -17.16
N ARG A 89 1.01 -22.01 -17.40
CA ARG A 89 -0.02 -22.68 -16.61
C ARG A 89 0.02 -24.20 -16.78
N ALA A 90 0.34 -24.69 -17.97
CA ALA A 90 0.52 -26.11 -18.20
C ALA A 90 1.82 -26.64 -17.55
N GLN A 91 2.88 -25.84 -17.50
CA GLN A 91 4.09 -26.16 -16.72
C GLN A 91 3.76 -26.26 -15.22
N SER A 92 2.97 -25.34 -14.67
CA SER A 92 2.55 -25.37 -13.26
C SER A 92 1.68 -26.58 -12.95
N ALA A 93 0.76 -26.98 -13.87
CA ALA A 93 -0.02 -28.20 -13.72
C ALA A 93 0.86 -29.48 -13.74
N THR A 94 1.91 -29.48 -14.55
CA THR A 94 2.91 -30.55 -14.55
C THR A 94 3.71 -30.61 -13.25
N LEU A 95 4.10 -29.44 -12.72
CA LEU A 95 4.78 -29.34 -11.43
C LEU A 95 3.92 -29.83 -10.26
N PHE A 96 2.60 -29.67 -10.32
CA PHE A 96 1.72 -30.20 -9.28
C PHE A 96 1.84 -31.73 -9.16
N ARG A 97 1.88 -32.42 -10.26
CA ARG A 97 2.09 -33.88 -10.26
C ARG A 97 3.45 -34.28 -9.69
N ARG A 98 4.48 -33.50 -10.02
CA ARG A 98 5.82 -33.71 -9.46
C ARG A 98 5.86 -33.39 -7.95
N LEU A 99 5.20 -32.36 -7.50
CA LEU A 99 5.03 -32.00 -6.10
C LEU A 99 4.36 -33.15 -5.31
N GLU A 100 3.27 -33.68 -5.85
CA GLU A 100 2.58 -34.86 -5.28
C GLU A 100 3.54 -36.03 -5.12
N LEU A 101 4.27 -36.39 -6.19
CA LEU A 101 5.20 -37.50 -6.16
C LEU A 101 6.32 -37.34 -5.13
N LEU A 102 6.88 -36.11 -5.03
CA LEU A 102 7.94 -35.81 -4.06
C LEU A 102 7.42 -35.91 -2.62
N GLU A 103 6.21 -35.38 -2.36
CA GLU A 103 5.61 -35.42 -1.04
C GLU A 103 5.20 -36.82 -0.62
N LEU A 104 4.65 -37.62 -1.53
CA LEU A 104 4.32 -39.03 -1.24
C LEU A 104 5.57 -39.86 -0.90
N ARG A 105 6.68 -39.66 -1.61
CA ARG A 105 7.96 -40.31 -1.28
C ARG A 105 8.53 -39.88 0.09
N GLU A 106 8.32 -38.61 0.46
CA GLU A 106 8.71 -38.10 1.78
C GLU A 106 7.86 -38.73 2.89
N ILE A 107 6.54 -38.80 2.68
CA ILE A 107 5.58 -39.45 3.58
C ILE A 107 5.96 -40.95 3.76
N GLU A 108 6.28 -41.64 2.67
CA GLU A 108 6.68 -43.04 2.71
C GLU A 108 7.94 -43.24 3.56
N LYS A 109 8.97 -42.40 3.40
CA LYS A 109 10.18 -42.43 4.22
C LYS A 109 9.89 -42.18 5.68
N GLU A 110 9.12 -41.11 5.98
CA GLU A 110 8.78 -40.74 7.35
C GLU A 110 7.90 -41.76 8.05
N SER A 111 7.05 -42.47 7.31
CA SER A 111 6.15 -43.49 7.88
C SER A 111 6.89 -44.65 8.51
N GLN A 112 8.17 -44.83 8.18
CA GLN A 112 9.05 -45.87 8.74
C GLN A 112 9.73 -45.42 10.05
N LEU A 113 9.58 -44.13 10.44
CA LEU A 113 10.23 -43.59 11.63
C LEU A 113 9.36 -43.76 12.88
N PRO A 114 9.96 -44.05 14.07
CA PRO A 114 9.22 -44.10 15.30
C PRO A 114 8.51 -42.77 15.62
N GLY A 115 7.23 -42.84 15.99
CA GLY A 115 6.46 -41.64 16.34
C GLY A 115 5.87 -40.88 15.15
N TYR A 116 5.89 -41.45 13.95
CA TYR A 116 5.29 -40.86 12.78
C TYR A 116 3.82 -40.49 12.99
N LYS A 117 3.47 -39.26 12.64
CA LYS A 117 2.09 -38.80 12.55
C LYS A 117 1.65 -38.84 11.08
N ALA A 118 0.55 -39.55 10.82
CA ALA A 118 0.03 -39.68 9.47
C ALA A 118 -0.19 -38.31 8.81
N ARG A 119 0.45 -38.10 7.68
CA ARG A 119 0.29 -36.92 6.80
C ARG A 119 -0.34 -37.35 5.48
N SER A 120 -1.04 -36.44 4.84
CA SER A 120 -1.63 -36.66 3.53
C SER A 120 -1.28 -35.47 2.63
N PHE A 121 -1.09 -35.71 1.35
CA PHE A 121 -0.97 -34.67 0.33
C PHE A 121 -2.18 -33.73 0.28
N ASP A 122 -3.32 -34.16 0.82
CA ASP A 122 -4.52 -33.33 0.92
C ASP A 122 -4.32 -32.09 1.79
N THR A 123 -3.36 -32.10 2.72
CA THR A 123 -2.99 -30.90 3.50
C THR A 123 -2.34 -29.84 2.63
N THR A 124 -1.54 -30.23 1.65
CA THR A 124 -0.91 -29.36 0.66
C THR A 124 -1.96 -28.79 -0.29
N ILE A 125 -2.90 -29.61 -0.76
CA ILE A 125 -4.04 -29.14 -1.57
C ILE A 125 -4.90 -28.17 -0.76
N ALA A 126 -5.19 -28.45 0.51
CA ALA A 126 -5.96 -27.59 1.37
C ALA A 126 -5.29 -26.20 1.55
N SER A 127 -3.95 -26.15 1.57
CA SER A 127 -3.23 -24.86 1.64
C SER A 127 -3.41 -24.03 0.36
N LEU A 128 -3.39 -24.66 -0.82
CA LEU A 128 -3.70 -24.00 -2.10
C LEU A 128 -5.18 -23.55 -2.14
N ASN A 129 -6.09 -24.38 -1.68
CA ASN A 129 -7.52 -24.08 -1.69
C ASN A 129 -7.92 -22.90 -0.77
N LYS A 130 -7.09 -22.55 0.21
CA LYS A 130 -7.26 -21.32 0.99
C LYS A 130 -7.05 -20.03 0.18
N LEU A 131 -6.29 -20.10 -0.91
CA LEU A 131 -6.11 -18.97 -1.83
C LEU A 131 -7.36 -18.67 -2.66
N LEU A 132 -8.22 -19.66 -2.85
CA LEU A 132 -9.28 -19.67 -3.85
C LEU A 132 -10.65 -19.44 -3.22
N ASP A 133 -11.49 -18.61 -3.86
CA ASP A 133 -12.85 -18.34 -3.39
C ASP A 133 -13.89 -19.27 -4.01
N ARG A 134 -13.95 -19.26 -5.33
CA ARG A 134 -15.03 -19.90 -6.10
C ARG A 134 -14.75 -21.35 -6.44
N VAL A 135 -13.47 -21.69 -6.58
CA VAL A 135 -13.07 -23.03 -6.98
C VAL A 135 -12.22 -23.71 -5.92
N GLU A 136 -12.11 -25.02 -5.99
CA GLU A 136 -11.18 -25.83 -5.21
C GLU A 136 -10.49 -26.84 -6.10
N LEU A 137 -9.24 -27.17 -5.77
CA LEU A 137 -8.48 -28.22 -6.43
C LEU A 137 -8.74 -29.54 -5.74
N GLN A 138 -8.94 -30.60 -6.51
CA GLN A 138 -9.02 -31.97 -6.05
C GLN A 138 -8.06 -32.85 -6.86
N ARG A 139 -7.52 -33.89 -6.23
CA ARG A 139 -6.62 -34.86 -6.92
C ARG A 139 -7.34 -35.55 -8.04
N ASP A 140 -6.64 -35.74 -9.15
CA ASP A 140 -7.09 -36.59 -10.26
C ASP A 140 -6.00 -37.59 -10.66
N PRO A 141 -6.26 -38.89 -10.56
CA PRO A 141 -5.29 -39.89 -10.92
C PRO A 141 -4.92 -39.90 -12.42
N SER A 142 -5.80 -39.42 -13.28
CA SER A 142 -5.59 -39.38 -14.74
C SER A 142 -4.95 -38.09 -15.23
N ALA A 143 -5.13 -37.04 -14.44
CA ALA A 143 -4.59 -35.72 -14.74
C ALA A 143 -3.87 -35.12 -13.58
N ALA A 144 -3.32 -34.09 -13.37
CA ALA A 144 -2.69 -33.61 -12.15
C ALA A 144 -3.73 -33.31 -11.05
N PHE A 145 -4.81 -32.62 -11.41
CA PHE A 145 -5.91 -32.24 -10.51
C PHE A 145 -7.15 -31.91 -11.34
N LYS A 146 -8.30 -31.93 -10.66
CA LYS A 146 -9.56 -31.36 -11.13
C LYS A 146 -9.83 -30.04 -10.45
N ILE A 147 -10.53 -29.16 -11.13
CA ILE A 147 -11.01 -27.89 -10.61
C ILE A 147 -12.51 -28.03 -10.37
N ILE A 148 -12.94 -27.86 -9.15
CA ILE A 148 -14.34 -28.02 -8.75
C ILE A 148 -14.87 -26.66 -8.32
N ASP A 149 -16.00 -26.25 -8.83
CA ASP A 149 -16.73 -25.08 -8.36
C ASP A 149 -17.30 -25.33 -6.96
N LYS A 150 -17.00 -24.47 -5.99
CA LYS A 150 -17.37 -24.68 -4.58
C LYS A 150 -18.88 -24.62 -4.33
N GLU A 151 -19.62 -23.89 -5.15
CA GLU A 151 -21.06 -23.70 -5.02
C GLU A 151 -21.83 -24.84 -5.68
N SER A 152 -21.60 -25.07 -6.97
CA SER A 152 -22.30 -26.10 -7.74
C SER A 152 -21.77 -27.53 -7.52
N LYS A 153 -20.58 -27.67 -6.93
CA LYS A 153 -19.83 -28.96 -6.80
C LYS A 153 -19.56 -29.65 -8.14
N ALA A 154 -19.71 -28.95 -9.24
CA ALA A 154 -19.42 -29.45 -10.57
C ALA A 154 -17.96 -29.22 -10.95
N GLU A 155 -17.43 -30.10 -11.81
CA GLU A 155 -16.13 -29.91 -12.41
C GLU A 155 -16.15 -28.73 -13.38
N THR A 156 -15.20 -27.82 -13.22
CA THR A 156 -15.04 -26.64 -14.04
C THR A 156 -13.89 -26.83 -15.02
N LEU A 157 -14.11 -26.49 -16.27
CA LEU A 157 -13.04 -26.56 -17.27
C LEU A 157 -11.98 -25.48 -17.01
N PRO A 158 -10.69 -25.74 -17.33
CA PRO A 158 -9.61 -24.78 -17.11
C PRO A 158 -9.75 -23.44 -17.81
N ASP A 159 -10.54 -23.36 -18.87
CA ASP A 159 -10.85 -22.13 -19.61
C ASP A 159 -12.04 -21.35 -19.01
N ALA A 160 -12.81 -21.95 -18.14
CA ALA A 160 -13.96 -21.34 -17.48
C ALA A 160 -13.62 -20.69 -16.12
N ILE A 161 -12.40 -20.87 -15.59
CA ILE A 161 -11.95 -20.22 -14.36
C ILE A 161 -11.47 -18.79 -14.65
N SER A 162 -11.58 -17.92 -13.65
CA SER A 162 -11.08 -16.53 -13.78
C SER A 162 -9.55 -16.51 -13.98
N SER A 163 -9.06 -15.48 -14.69
CA SER A 163 -7.61 -15.31 -14.88
C SER A 163 -6.89 -15.17 -13.54
N GLY A 164 -7.48 -14.46 -12.57
CA GLY A 164 -6.90 -14.28 -11.24
C GLY A 164 -6.79 -15.59 -10.45
N GLU A 165 -7.81 -16.45 -10.46
CA GLU A 165 -7.73 -17.77 -9.81
C GLU A 165 -6.71 -18.69 -10.50
N SER A 166 -6.66 -18.70 -11.84
CA SER A 166 -5.63 -19.42 -12.57
C SER A 166 -4.22 -18.99 -12.19
N GLU A 167 -4.05 -17.68 -11.97
CA GLU A 167 -2.80 -17.07 -11.56
C GLU A 167 -2.39 -17.52 -10.15
N LEU A 168 -3.31 -17.43 -9.19
CA LEU A 168 -3.09 -17.90 -7.81
C LEU A 168 -2.74 -19.38 -7.75
N ILE A 169 -3.44 -20.23 -8.51
CA ILE A 169 -3.15 -21.65 -8.59
C ILE A 169 -1.74 -21.89 -9.13
N SER A 170 -1.39 -21.22 -10.21
CA SER A 170 -0.09 -21.39 -10.86
C SER A 170 1.07 -20.97 -9.95
N ILE A 171 1.00 -19.76 -9.37
CA ILE A 171 2.03 -19.25 -8.47
C ILE A 171 2.09 -20.09 -7.18
N GLY A 172 0.94 -20.49 -6.63
CA GLY A 172 0.88 -21.34 -5.45
C GLY A 172 1.55 -22.71 -5.66
N ILE A 173 1.28 -23.36 -6.78
CA ILE A 173 1.95 -24.63 -7.16
C ILE A 173 3.46 -24.41 -7.30
N GLU A 174 3.90 -23.35 -7.98
CA GLU A 174 5.31 -23.04 -8.16
C GLU A 174 6.03 -22.87 -6.83
N LEU A 175 5.45 -22.13 -5.88
CA LEU A 175 6.00 -21.92 -4.55
C LEU A 175 6.16 -23.23 -3.77
N LEU A 176 5.12 -24.07 -3.75
CA LEU A 176 5.14 -25.33 -3.02
C LEU A 176 6.09 -26.35 -3.66
N ALA A 177 6.10 -26.44 -4.98
CA ALA A 177 7.01 -27.32 -5.69
C ALA A 177 8.47 -26.92 -5.47
N PHE A 178 8.76 -25.61 -5.54
CA PHE A 178 10.10 -25.10 -5.26
C PHE A 178 10.55 -25.36 -3.81
N ALA A 179 9.63 -25.19 -2.85
CA ALA A 179 9.92 -25.49 -1.44
C ALA A 179 10.34 -26.94 -1.21
N LYS A 180 9.76 -27.88 -1.95
CA LYS A 180 10.10 -29.32 -1.87
C LYS A 180 11.39 -29.71 -2.60
N GLU A 181 11.83 -28.92 -3.55
CA GLU A 181 13.06 -29.15 -4.30
C GLU A 181 14.31 -28.59 -3.59
N CYS A 182 14.13 -27.69 -2.61
CA CYS A 182 15.20 -27.02 -1.90
C CYS A 182 15.84 -27.91 -0.85
N SER A 183 17.15 -28.17 -0.96
CA SER A 183 17.95 -28.86 0.04
C SER A 183 18.34 -27.93 1.19
N PRO A 184 18.57 -28.44 2.42
CA PRO A 184 18.93 -27.60 3.56
C PRO A 184 20.36 -27.07 3.53
N ASP A 185 21.24 -27.60 2.71
CA ASP A 185 22.69 -27.37 2.68
C ASP A 185 23.13 -26.28 1.69
N LYS A 186 22.19 -25.73 0.90
CA LYS A 186 22.46 -24.67 -0.08
C LYS A 186 21.50 -23.51 0.04
N ASP A 187 21.91 -22.36 -0.49
CA ASP A 187 21.05 -21.22 -0.68
C ASP A 187 20.22 -21.37 -1.98
N HIS A 188 18.93 -21.20 -1.89
CA HIS A 188 18.00 -21.31 -3.03
C HIS A 188 17.29 -19.99 -3.23
N PHE A 189 16.97 -19.63 -4.48
CA PHE A 189 16.32 -18.38 -4.84
C PHE A 189 15.13 -18.58 -5.76
N LEU A 190 13.98 -18.08 -5.34
CA LEU A 190 12.80 -17.95 -6.18
C LEU A 190 12.62 -16.48 -6.55
N LEU A 191 12.69 -16.18 -7.83
CA LEU A 191 12.59 -14.84 -8.38
C LEU A 191 11.21 -14.69 -9.01
N ILE A 192 10.38 -13.79 -8.47
CA ILE A 192 8.99 -13.62 -8.89
C ILE A 192 8.82 -12.23 -9.50
N ASP A 193 8.44 -12.19 -10.76
CA ASP A 193 8.27 -10.94 -11.49
C ASP A 193 6.78 -10.63 -11.68
N GLU A 194 6.36 -9.49 -11.14
CA GLU A 194 5.00 -8.94 -11.20
C GLU A 194 3.88 -9.97 -10.93
N PRO A 195 3.86 -10.62 -9.75
CA PRO A 195 2.84 -11.62 -9.43
C PRO A 195 1.43 -11.04 -9.26
N ASP A 196 1.33 -9.72 -9.20
CA ASP A 196 0.10 -8.95 -9.04
C ASP A 196 -0.65 -8.70 -10.35
N VAL A 197 -0.03 -8.98 -11.51
CA VAL A 197 -0.68 -8.82 -12.81
C VAL A 197 -1.95 -9.67 -12.88
N HIS A 198 -3.08 -9.05 -13.25
CA HIS A 198 -4.42 -9.63 -13.32
C HIS A 198 -5.06 -10.00 -11.96
N LEU A 199 -4.45 -9.65 -10.82
CA LEU A 199 -5.03 -9.90 -9.51
C LEU A 199 -5.75 -8.66 -8.96
N HIS A 200 -7.00 -8.87 -8.55
CA HIS A 200 -7.71 -7.88 -7.73
C HIS A 200 -7.00 -7.71 -6.36
N PRO A 201 -7.04 -6.54 -5.72
CA PRO A 201 -6.37 -6.31 -4.43
C PRO A 201 -6.62 -7.39 -3.36
N ASP A 202 -7.83 -7.92 -3.24
CA ASP A 202 -8.15 -9.02 -2.31
C ASP A 202 -7.34 -10.30 -2.59
N LEU A 203 -7.14 -10.61 -3.88
CA LEU A 203 -6.34 -11.77 -4.29
C LEU A 203 -4.85 -11.51 -4.08
N GLN A 204 -4.40 -10.26 -4.19
CA GLN A 204 -3.03 -9.86 -3.88
C GLN A 204 -2.72 -10.02 -2.39
N ASP A 205 -3.66 -9.67 -1.51
CA ASP A 205 -3.49 -9.87 -0.06
C ASP A 205 -3.38 -11.37 0.29
N ARG A 206 -4.23 -12.21 -0.27
CA ARG A 206 -4.16 -13.68 -0.08
C ARG A 206 -2.85 -14.26 -0.60
N LEU A 207 -2.41 -13.82 -1.78
CA LEU A 207 -1.14 -14.23 -2.35
C LEU A 207 0.02 -13.81 -1.45
N SER A 208 -0.01 -12.59 -0.93
CA SER A 208 1.02 -12.08 -0.01
C SER A 208 1.12 -12.92 1.26
N ALA A 209 -0.03 -13.28 1.86
CA ALA A 209 -0.09 -14.13 3.03
C ALA A 209 0.50 -15.52 2.74
N PHE A 210 0.13 -16.11 1.61
CA PHE A 210 0.60 -17.43 1.21
C PHE A 210 2.10 -17.46 0.92
N ILE A 211 2.63 -16.46 0.19
CA ILE A 211 4.08 -16.33 -0.05
C ILE A 211 4.82 -16.26 1.27
N ALA A 212 4.41 -15.36 2.17
CA ALA A 212 5.10 -15.14 3.44
C ALA A 212 5.08 -16.39 4.34
N GLU A 213 3.95 -17.10 4.42
CA GLU A 213 3.82 -18.33 5.19
C GLU A 213 4.70 -19.45 4.62
N THR A 214 4.69 -19.64 3.30
CA THR A 214 5.49 -20.66 2.63
C THR A 214 6.99 -20.39 2.80
N VAL A 215 7.42 -19.14 2.62
CA VAL A 215 8.83 -18.76 2.72
C VAL A 215 9.35 -18.88 4.16
N LYS A 216 8.53 -18.50 5.16
CA LYS A 216 8.89 -18.59 6.56
C LYS A 216 9.30 -20.00 6.97
N ASN A 217 8.61 -21.01 6.45
CA ASN A 217 8.74 -22.42 6.78
C ASN A 217 9.68 -23.17 5.82
N SER A 218 10.37 -22.50 4.91
CA SER A 218 11.17 -23.12 3.83
C SER A 218 12.64 -22.69 3.86
N ASN A 219 13.46 -23.45 3.11
CA ASN A 219 14.92 -23.19 3.00
C ASN A 219 15.31 -22.41 1.74
N PHE A 220 14.47 -21.49 1.31
CA PHE A 220 14.80 -20.62 0.17
C PHE A 220 14.52 -19.15 0.49
N ARG A 221 15.02 -18.29 -0.38
CA ARG A 221 14.74 -16.85 -0.38
C ARG A 221 13.90 -16.49 -1.60
N VAL A 222 13.00 -15.56 -1.39
CA VAL A 222 12.24 -14.93 -2.49
C VAL A 222 12.80 -13.54 -2.75
N ILE A 223 12.99 -13.22 -4.02
CA ILE A 223 13.17 -11.84 -4.51
C ILE A 223 11.98 -11.57 -5.44
N LEU A 224 11.09 -10.70 -5.03
CA LEU A 224 9.85 -10.37 -5.72
C LEU A 224 9.94 -8.95 -6.25
N ALA A 225 9.69 -8.77 -7.54
CA ALA A 225 9.60 -7.46 -8.16
C ALA A 225 8.12 -7.14 -8.45
N THR A 226 7.69 -5.95 -8.05
CA THR A 226 6.31 -5.47 -8.26
C THR A 226 6.27 -3.97 -8.44
N HIS A 227 5.19 -3.48 -9.03
CA HIS A 227 4.79 -2.08 -8.98
C HIS A 227 3.50 -1.91 -8.14
N SER A 228 2.98 -2.99 -7.54
CA SER A 228 1.78 -2.94 -6.72
C SER A 228 2.08 -2.59 -5.27
N THR A 229 1.62 -1.44 -4.85
CA THR A 229 1.62 -1.03 -3.44
C THR A 229 0.66 -1.87 -2.60
N ALA A 230 -0.42 -2.42 -3.18
CA ALA A 230 -1.36 -3.31 -2.50
C ALA A 230 -0.68 -4.64 -2.11
N LEU A 231 0.02 -5.28 -3.06
CA LEU A 231 0.79 -6.50 -2.77
C LEU A 231 1.88 -6.23 -1.73
N LEU A 232 2.60 -5.10 -1.87
CA LEU A 232 3.63 -4.71 -0.92
C LEU A 232 3.05 -4.48 0.48
N ALA A 233 1.89 -3.83 0.60
CA ALA A 233 1.21 -3.60 1.88
C ALA A 233 0.88 -4.93 2.59
N GLY A 234 0.38 -5.92 1.87
CA GLY A 234 0.13 -7.26 2.40
C GLY A 234 1.41 -7.97 2.88
N LEU A 235 2.52 -7.83 2.14
CA LEU A 235 3.81 -8.40 2.50
C LEU A 235 4.52 -7.64 3.63
N ALA A 236 4.36 -6.32 3.70
CA ALA A 236 5.00 -5.44 4.68
C ALA A 236 4.59 -5.76 6.12
N ASN A 237 3.38 -6.26 6.33
CA ASN A 237 2.88 -6.69 7.63
C ASN A 237 3.51 -8.00 8.15
N ARG A 238 4.50 -8.57 7.42
CA ARG A 238 5.17 -9.83 7.76
C ARG A 238 6.63 -9.58 8.16
N ASP A 239 7.04 -10.06 9.32
CA ASP A 239 8.38 -9.82 9.90
C ASP A 239 9.56 -10.32 9.05
N VAL A 240 9.30 -11.17 8.08
CA VAL A 240 10.32 -11.76 7.19
C VAL A 240 10.61 -10.90 5.96
N THR A 241 9.95 -9.75 5.81
CA THR A 241 9.99 -8.93 4.60
C THR A 241 11.00 -7.79 4.70
N HIS A 242 11.87 -7.68 3.71
CA HIS A 242 12.69 -6.51 3.44
C HIS A 242 12.32 -5.89 2.10
N VAL A 243 12.45 -4.57 1.98
CA VAL A 243 12.03 -3.79 0.80
C VAL A 243 13.22 -2.98 0.27
N ALA A 244 13.32 -2.89 -1.04
CA ALA A 244 14.20 -1.95 -1.74
C ALA A 244 13.42 -1.23 -2.83
N PHE A 245 13.68 0.08 -2.98
CA PHE A 245 13.09 0.90 -4.04
C PHE A 245 14.07 1.00 -5.20
N MET A 246 13.66 0.59 -6.40
CA MET A 246 14.49 0.60 -7.58
C MET A 246 14.16 1.76 -8.50
N ARG A 247 15.15 2.58 -8.79
CA ARG A 247 15.08 3.65 -9.78
C ARG A 247 15.74 3.20 -11.09
N ARG A 248 15.45 3.94 -12.15
CA ARG A 248 16.06 3.66 -13.45
C ARG A 248 17.59 3.75 -13.38
N LYS A 249 18.28 2.71 -13.86
CA LYS A 249 19.75 2.56 -13.87
C LYS A 249 20.38 2.21 -12.51
N ASP A 250 19.63 1.92 -11.49
CA ASP A 250 20.22 1.41 -10.26
C ASP A 250 20.89 0.05 -10.51
N VAL A 251 22.12 -0.06 -10.06
CA VAL A 251 22.91 -1.30 -10.12
C VAL A 251 23.19 -1.86 -8.72
N SER A 252 22.85 -1.10 -7.69
CA SER A 252 23.03 -1.51 -6.30
C SER A 252 21.73 -1.25 -5.54
N LEU A 253 21.19 -2.29 -4.89
CA LEU A 253 19.99 -2.22 -4.08
C LEU A 253 20.30 -2.66 -2.65
N ALA A 254 20.01 -1.79 -1.68
CA ALA A 254 20.08 -2.10 -0.26
C ALA A 254 18.65 -2.36 0.26
N PHE A 255 18.42 -3.60 0.67
CA PHE A 255 17.13 -3.96 1.26
C PHE A 255 17.08 -3.52 2.72
N LYS A 256 16.00 -2.88 3.13
CA LYS A 256 15.74 -2.45 4.49
C LYS A 256 14.55 -3.19 5.07
N ARG A 257 14.55 -3.42 6.38
CA ARG A 257 13.38 -3.91 7.08
C ARG A 257 12.25 -2.89 6.93
N VAL A 258 11.04 -3.37 6.74
CA VAL A 258 9.84 -2.52 6.74
C VAL A 258 9.68 -1.90 8.12
N SER A 259 9.69 -0.57 8.19
CA SER A 259 9.48 0.18 9.43
C SER A 259 8.00 0.20 9.82
N ASP A 260 7.70 0.64 11.03
CA ASP A 260 6.31 0.84 11.46
C ASP A 260 5.66 1.97 10.66
N THR A 261 6.45 2.98 10.27
CA THR A 261 6.04 4.05 9.37
C THR A 261 5.66 3.51 7.99
N ASP A 262 6.47 2.65 7.39
CA ASP A 262 6.15 2.00 6.12
C ASP A 262 4.83 1.19 6.23
N ARG A 263 4.65 0.46 7.35
CA ARG A 263 3.42 -0.32 7.62
C ARG A 263 2.17 0.53 7.71
N ALA A 264 2.29 1.75 8.23
CA ALA A 264 1.17 2.69 8.31
C ALA A 264 0.86 3.31 6.94
N ILE A 265 1.88 3.59 6.14
CA ILE A 265 1.74 4.29 4.85
C ILE A 265 1.32 3.36 3.70
N LEU A 266 1.92 2.17 3.61
CA LEU A 266 1.71 1.25 2.48
C LEU A 266 0.25 0.83 2.27
N PRO A 267 -0.57 0.55 3.32
CA PRO A 267 -1.99 0.25 3.15
C PRO A 267 -2.77 1.38 2.51
N ILE A 268 -2.37 2.63 2.76
CA ILE A 268 -3.02 3.82 2.19
C ILE A 268 -2.83 3.85 0.68
N PHE A 269 -1.60 3.60 0.21
CA PHE A 269 -1.33 3.47 -1.22
C PHE A 269 -1.98 2.21 -1.81
N GLY A 270 -2.00 1.10 -1.06
CA GLY A 270 -2.59 -0.17 -1.48
C GLY A 270 -4.12 -0.16 -1.57
N ALA A 271 -4.80 0.52 -0.64
CA ALA A 271 -6.26 0.60 -0.63
C ALA A 271 -6.83 1.49 -1.74
N HIS A 272 -6.03 2.42 -2.29
CA HIS A 272 -6.49 3.42 -3.24
C HIS A 272 -5.66 3.53 -4.54
N PRO A 273 -5.15 2.42 -5.13
CA PRO A 273 -4.40 2.50 -6.38
C PRO A 273 -5.26 3.11 -7.51
N LEU A 274 -6.59 2.86 -7.49
CA LEU A 274 -7.53 3.42 -8.45
C LEU A 274 -7.87 4.88 -8.16
N SER A 275 -7.94 5.32 -6.90
CA SER A 275 -8.26 6.72 -6.60
C SER A 275 -7.11 7.67 -6.94
N ASN A 276 -5.86 7.25 -6.78
CA ASN A 276 -4.70 8.05 -7.18
C ASN A 276 -4.56 8.14 -8.71
N VAL A 277 -4.83 7.06 -9.44
CA VAL A 277 -4.70 7.01 -10.91
C VAL A 277 -5.93 7.59 -11.60
N PHE A 278 -7.15 7.25 -11.15
CA PHE A 278 -8.38 7.68 -11.83
C PHE A 278 -8.95 9.02 -11.31
N ASN A 279 -8.78 9.34 -10.02
CA ASN A 279 -9.31 10.58 -9.46
C ASN A 279 -8.30 11.72 -9.38
N GLN A 280 -7.04 11.49 -9.71
CA GLN A 280 -5.96 12.48 -9.56
C GLN A 280 -6.01 13.15 -8.17
N SER A 281 -6.22 12.38 -7.12
CA SER A 281 -6.34 12.87 -5.75
C SER A 281 -5.02 12.59 -5.01
N PRO A 282 -4.11 13.58 -4.93
CA PRO A 282 -2.85 13.43 -4.21
C PRO A 282 -3.09 13.08 -2.74
N ILE A 283 -2.21 12.28 -2.17
CA ILE A 283 -2.16 12.06 -0.72
C ILE A 283 -1.86 13.38 -0.01
N MET A 284 -2.55 13.65 1.09
CA MET A 284 -2.31 14.79 1.93
C MET A 284 -2.10 14.36 3.38
N LEU A 285 -0.87 14.46 3.86
CA LEU A 285 -0.51 14.20 5.24
C LEU A 285 -1.00 15.34 6.13
N ILE A 286 -1.66 15.00 7.23
CA ILE A 286 -2.27 15.93 8.19
C ILE A 286 -2.03 15.47 9.62
N GLU A 287 -2.15 16.37 10.59
CA GLU A 287 -1.74 16.12 11.97
C GLU A 287 -2.76 15.33 12.80
N GLY A 288 -4.06 15.52 12.55
CA GLY A 288 -5.08 14.95 13.42
C GLY A 288 -6.38 14.55 12.72
N GLU A 289 -7.23 13.81 13.47
CA GLU A 289 -8.55 13.36 13.00
C GLU A 289 -9.51 14.51 12.68
N ASP A 290 -9.42 15.64 13.40
CA ASP A 290 -10.25 16.80 13.14
C ASP A 290 -9.91 17.40 11.76
N ASP A 291 -8.61 17.47 11.41
CA ASP A 291 -8.15 17.86 10.07
C ASP A 291 -8.68 16.90 9.00
N GLU A 292 -8.64 15.59 9.26
CA GLU A 292 -9.15 14.59 8.34
C GLU A 292 -10.64 14.84 8.03
N ARG A 293 -11.45 15.06 9.06
CA ARG A 293 -12.89 15.36 8.91
C ARG A 293 -13.14 16.64 8.12
N ILE A 294 -12.35 17.69 8.36
CA ILE A 294 -12.40 18.94 7.59
C ILE A 294 -12.16 18.67 6.11
N TRP A 295 -11.03 18.03 5.78
CA TRP A 295 -10.65 17.84 4.37
C TRP A 295 -11.51 16.82 3.65
N GLN A 296 -11.96 15.75 4.31
CA GLN A 296 -12.96 14.83 3.75
C GLN A 296 -14.27 15.56 3.41
N GLN A 297 -14.72 16.46 4.32
CA GLN A 297 -15.92 17.26 4.07
C GLN A 297 -15.69 18.28 2.95
N ALA A 298 -14.52 18.90 2.85
CA ALA A 298 -14.15 19.81 1.76
C ALA A 298 -14.18 19.09 0.40
N VAL A 299 -13.61 17.89 0.32
CA VAL A 299 -13.67 17.04 -0.90
C VAL A 299 -15.13 16.79 -1.30
N ARG A 300 -15.98 16.33 -0.36
CA ARG A 300 -17.40 16.04 -0.61
C ARG A 300 -18.18 17.28 -1.05
N SER A 301 -17.93 18.43 -0.42
CA SER A 301 -18.69 19.68 -0.67
C SER A 301 -18.22 20.41 -1.91
N SER A 302 -17.00 20.17 -2.38
CA SER A 302 -16.38 20.93 -3.48
C SER A 302 -16.91 20.58 -4.88
N GLY A 303 -17.70 19.50 -5.02
CA GLY A 303 -18.12 19.02 -6.33
C GLY A 303 -16.96 18.63 -7.24
N GLY A 304 -15.92 18.01 -6.67
CA GLY A 304 -14.72 17.54 -7.39
C GLY A 304 -13.65 18.60 -7.66
N LYS A 305 -13.77 19.79 -7.08
CA LYS A 305 -12.75 20.85 -7.20
C LYS A 305 -11.59 20.66 -6.22
N VAL A 306 -11.87 20.25 -4.99
CA VAL A 306 -10.86 19.81 -4.04
C VAL A 306 -10.61 18.33 -4.29
N ARG A 307 -9.36 17.99 -4.63
CA ARG A 307 -8.93 16.62 -4.94
C ARG A 307 -7.73 16.30 -4.09
N VAL A 308 -7.97 15.78 -2.90
CA VAL A 308 -6.93 15.31 -1.98
C VAL A 308 -7.44 14.09 -1.24
N TYR A 309 -6.52 13.22 -0.84
CA TYR A 309 -6.78 12.12 0.07
C TYR A 309 -6.13 12.44 1.42
N PRO A 310 -6.88 12.90 2.43
CA PRO A 310 -6.33 13.22 3.73
C PRO A 310 -5.94 11.93 4.46
N CYS A 311 -4.77 11.98 5.08
CA CYS A 311 -4.14 10.87 5.79
C CYS A 311 -3.54 11.37 7.09
N VAL A 312 -4.04 10.88 8.22
CA VAL A 312 -3.57 11.27 9.54
C VAL A 312 -2.19 10.67 9.81
N VAL A 313 -1.29 11.51 10.31
CA VAL A 313 0.03 11.11 10.81
C VAL A 313 0.00 11.26 12.32
N ASP A 314 -0.08 10.14 13.03
CA ASP A 314 -0.10 10.14 14.48
C ASP A 314 1.22 10.65 15.07
N GLY A 315 1.19 11.89 15.55
CA GLY A 315 2.25 12.54 16.31
C GLY A 315 3.30 13.26 15.47
N LEU A 316 3.54 14.54 15.83
CA LEU A 316 4.52 15.43 15.21
C LEU A 316 5.96 14.89 15.10
N PRO A 317 6.50 14.09 16.04
CA PRO A 317 7.87 13.57 15.90
C PRO A 317 8.09 12.74 14.64
N ASN A 318 7.05 12.06 14.16
CA ASN A 318 7.12 11.13 13.04
C ASN A 318 6.77 11.80 11.69
N PHE A 319 6.28 13.04 11.70
CA PHE A 319 5.78 13.69 10.49
C PHE A 319 6.86 13.81 9.39
N ALA A 320 8.08 14.14 9.76
CA ALA A 320 9.20 14.24 8.82
C ALA A 320 9.62 12.88 8.25
N GLU A 321 9.50 11.82 9.05
CA GLU A 321 9.74 10.44 8.60
C GLU A 321 8.67 10.01 7.60
N PHE A 322 7.38 10.25 7.90
CA PHE A 322 6.27 9.99 6.98
C PHE A 322 6.43 10.73 5.65
N GLU A 323 6.77 12.01 5.67
CA GLU A 323 7.05 12.78 4.45
C GLU A 323 8.16 12.15 3.63
N THR A 324 9.22 11.67 4.26
CA THR A 324 10.36 11.02 3.60
C THR A 324 9.95 9.70 2.96
N GLU A 325 9.24 8.84 3.68
CA GLU A 325 8.82 7.54 3.15
C GLU A 325 7.76 7.68 2.06
N VAL A 326 6.77 8.58 2.23
CA VAL A 326 5.81 8.91 1.16
C VAL A 326 6.53 9.43 -0.08
N ASN A 327 7.53 10.32 0.08
CA ASN A 327 8.33 10.79 -1.04
C ASN A 327 9.06 9.64 -1.75
N ASN A 328 9.66 8.71 -1.01
CA ASN A 328 10.36 7.55 -1.59
C ASN A 328 9.41 6.67 -2.42
N ILE A 329 8.19 6.43 -1.93
CA ILE A 329 7.16 5.66 -2.64
C ILE A 329 6.71 6.41 -3.90
N LEU A 330 6.40 7.70 -3.79
CA LEU A 330 5.99 8.51 -4.94
C LEU A 330 7.08 8.55 -6.02
N GLU A 331 8.33 8.74 -5.62
CA GLU A 331 9.46 8.76 -6.54
C GLU A 331 9.71 7.41 -7.23
N ALA A 332 9.51 6.31 -6.49
CA ALA A 332 9.75 4.97 -7.00
C ALA A 332 8.64 4.45 -7.93
N ASP A 333 7.38 4.81 -7.68
CA ASP A 333 6.23 4.13 -8.31
C ASP A 333 5.42 5.02 -9.27
N TYR A 334 5.43 6.36 -9.09
CA TYR A 334 4.56 7.25 -9.85
C TYR A 334 5.35 8.30 -10.65
N ASP A 335 4.99 8.49 -11.94
CA ASP A 335 5.46 9.60 -12.75
C ASP A 335 4.65 10.87 -12.44
N ASP A 336 5.33 12.00 -12.26
CA ASP A 336 4.74 13.32 -11.99
C ASP A 336 3.79 13.36 -10.77
N ALA A 337 3.91 12.40 -9.85
CA ALA A 337 3.10 12.39 -8.65
C ALA A 337 3.52 13.50 -7.70
N VAL A 338 2.52 14.12 -7.07
CA VAL A 338 2.70 15.13 -6.04
C VAL A 338 1.94 14.70 -4.79
N GLY A 339 2.60 14.72 -3.65
CA GLY A 339 1.97 14.61 -2.35
C GLY A 339 1.86 15.97 -1.67
N PHE A 340 0.99 16.09 -0.72
CA PHE A 340 0.82 17.26 0.13
C PHE A 340 1.09 16.93 1.58
N SER A 341 1.59 17.91 2.32
CA SER A 341 1.72 17.88 3.76
C SER A 341 1.20 19.20 4.29
N LEU A 342 0.19 19.15 5.15
CA LEU A 342 -0.40 20.31 5.78
C LEU A 342 -0.26 20.22 7.29
N ARG A 343 0.28 21.25 7.88
CA ARG A 343 0.54 21.34 9.32
C ARG A 343 -0.12 22.58 9.90
N ASP A 344 -0.45 22.51 11.16
CA ASP A 344 -0.74 23.70 11.97
C ASP A 344 0.47 24.64 11.97
N ARG A 345 0.21 25.92 12.09
CA ARG A 345 1.30 26.90 12.17
C ARG A 345 1.92 26.95 13.55
N ASP A 346 1.09 26.82 14.58
CA ASP A 346 1.47 27.07 15.96
C ASP A 346 2.19 28.43 16.12
N GLN A 347 3.46 28.40 16.56
CA GLN A 347 4.33 29.57 16.66
C GLN A 347 5.42 29.60 15.58
N GLN A 348 5.30 28.75 14.56
CA GLN A 348 6.28 28.61 13.48
C GLN A 348 6.00 29.59 12.33
N PRO A 349 6.99 29.89 11.47
CA PRO A 349 6.77 30.64 10.23
C PRO A 349 5.79 29.90 9.31
N GLU A 350 4.95 30.65 8.59
CA GLU A 350 4.04 30.07 7.58
C GLU A 350 4.81 29.34 6.46
N MET A 351 5.94 29.91 6.07
CA MET A 351 6.76 29.37 4.99
C MET A 351 7.52 28.12 5.44
N ILE A 352 7.39 27.06 4.66
CA ILE A 352 8.11 25.80 4.83
C ILE A 352 8.56 25.29 3.47
N ASN A 353 9.79 24.75 3.38
CA ASN A 353 10.36 24.22 2.14
C ASN A 353 9.77 22.86 1.80
N ASP A 354 9.56 22.61 0.51
CA ASP A 354 9.10 21.32 0.01
C ASP A 354 10.17 20.23 0.19
N VAL A 355 9.77 18.97 0.19
CA VAL A 355 10.65 17.80 0.27
C VAL A 355 10.37 16.88 -0.92
N GLY A 356 11.24 16.89 -1.92
CA GLY A 356 11.06 16.10 -3.13
C GLY A 356 9.71 16.34 -3.81
N HIS A 357 8.90 15.29 -3.91
CA HIS A 357 7.55 15.33 -4.49
C HIS A 357 6.47 15.82 -3.50
N ILE A 358 6.84 16.08 -2.23
CA ILE A 358 5.89 16.55 -1.20
C ILE A 358 5.89 18.07 -1.14
N LYS A 359 4.75 18.67 -1.47
CA LYS A 359 4.47 20.09 -1.28
C LYS A 359 4.07 20.35 0.17
N ARG A 360 4.94 20.99 0.91
CA ARG A 360 4.75 21.26 2.35
C ARG A 360 4.07 22.59 2.56
N MET A 361 3.05 22.58 3.40
CA MET A 361 2.23 23.76 3.71
C MET A 361 2.00 23.87 5.21
N ARG A 362 1.79 25.10 5.66
CA ARG A 362 1.26 25.43 6.97
C ARG A 362 0.06 26.35 6.83
N LEU A 363 -0.91 26.22 7.75
CA LEU A 363 -1.98 27.18 7.85
C LEU A 363 -1.42 28.56 8.15
N ALA A 364 -2.06 29.61 7.66
CA ALA A 364 -1.70 30.99 8.03
C ALA A 364 -2.28 31.41 9.39
N CYS A 365 -3.31 30.71 9.88
CA CYS A 365 -3.76 30.79 11.27
C CYS A 365 -2.98 29.80 12.16
N ARG A 366 -3.18 29.88 13.48
CA ARG A 366 -2.44 29.06 14.45
C ARG A 366 -2.67 27.57 14.28
N ALA A 367 -3.92 27.16 14.22
CA ALA A 367 -4.32 25.78 14.11
C ALA A 367 -5.64 25.65 13.34
N ALA A 368 -6.04 24.44 13.01
CA ALA A 368 -7.26 24.16 12.24
C ALA A 368 -8.53 24.71 12.92
N GLU A 369 -8.58 24.69 14.27
CA GLU A 369 -9.69 25.23 15.02
C GLU A 369 -9.94 26.74 14.77
N ASN A 370 -8.88 27.48 14.44
CA ASN A 370 -9.02 28.91 14.15
C ASN A 370 -9.84 29.14 12.87
N LEU A 371 -9.84 28.19 11.92
CA LEU A 371 -10.60 28.30 10.68
C LEU A 371 -12.11 28.51 10.93
N MET A 372 -12.67 27.98 12.03
CA MET A 372 -14.09 28.14 12.36
C MET A 372 -14.51 29.57 12.61
N LEU A 373 -13.57 30.46 12.95
CA LEU A 373 -13.84 31.88 13.19
C LEU A 373 -13.59 32.77 11.96
N SER A 374 -13.34 32.16 10.78
CA SER A 374 -13.24 32.92 9.53
C SER A 374 -14.60 33.41 9.05
N ASP A 375 -14.61 34.50 8.30
CA ASP A 375 -15.85 35.20 7.91
C ASP A 375 -16.81 34.30 7.13
N GLU A 376 -16.30 33.48 6.18
CA GLU A 376 -17.12 32.59 5.36
C GLU A 376 -17.73 31.44 6.19
N VAL A 377 -17.03 30.95 7.19
CA VAL A 377 -17.56 29.92 8.10
C VAL A 377 -18.66 30.51 8.99
N LEU A 378 -18.46 31.71 9.51
CA LEU A 378 -19.46 32.43 10.30
C LEU A 378 -20.71 32.73 9.49
N VAL A 379 -20.58 33.19 8.25
CA VAL A 379 -21.71 33.40 7.32
C VAL A 379 -22.46 32.09 7.07
N LEU A 380 -21.75 30.98 6.88
CA LEU A 380 -22.37 29.66 6.71
C LEU A 380 -23.12 29.19 7.96
N ALA A 381 -22.67 29.59 9.15
CA ALA A 381 -23.35 29.37 10.42
C ALA A 381 -24.51 30.37 10.68
N GLY A 382 -24.79 31.31 9.76
CA GLY A 382 -25.86 32.30 9.88
C GLY A 382 -25.53 33.47 10.82
N THR A 383 -24.26 33.82 10.96
CA THR A 383 -23.77 34.91 11.81
C THR A 383 -22.61 35.68 11.15
N ASP A 384 -22.09 36.68 11.85
CA ASP A 384 -20.91 37.45 11.47
C ASP A 384 -19.97 37.61 12.66
N TRP A 385 -18.78 38.18 12.40
CA TRP A 385 -17.77 38.32 13.45
C TRP A 385 -18.20 39.26 14.57
N GLY A 386 -18.91 40.35 14.28
CA GLY A 386 -19.41 41.30 15.29
C GLY A 386 -20.40 40.62 16.24
N THR A 387 -21.39 39.95 15.68
CA THR A 387 -22.38 39.17 16.44
C THR A 387 -21.72 38.05 17.26
N MET A 388 -20.71 37.39 16.70
CA MET A 388 -19.95 36.36 17.44
C MET A 388 -19.24 36.92 18.66
N GLN A 389 -18.59 38.10 18.54
CA GLN A 389 -17.94 38.76 19.67
C GLN A 389 -18.93 39.12 20.77
N GLU A 390 -20.13 39.58 20.42
CA GLU A 390 -21.20 39.91 21.40
C GLU A 390 -21.63 38.66 22.17
N ARG A 391 -21.86 37.53 21.45
CA ARG A 391 -22.23 36.28 22.09
C ARG A 391 -21.16 35.72 23.01
N ILE A 392 -19.86 35.90 22.66
CA ILE A 392 -18.74 35.48 23.51
C ILE A 392 -18.72 36.33 24.79
N LYS A 393 -18.89 37.68 24.71
CA LYS A 393 -18.94 38.57 25.87
C LYS A 393 -20.13 38.20 26.77
N GLU A 394 -21.29 37.97 26.20
CA GLU A 394 -22.46 37.54 26.95
C GLU A 394 -22.22 36.18 27.67
N TRP A 395 -21.57 35.23 26.99
CA TRP A 395 -21.22 33.95 27.60
C TRP A 395 -20.26 34.14 28.78
N VAL A 396 -19.21 34.97 28.64
CA VAL A 396 -18.29 35.27 29.74
C VAL A 396 -19.01 35.88 30.93
N THR A 397 -20.01 36.74 30.67
CA THR A 397 -20.80 37.35 31.72
C THR A 397 -21.68 36.36 32.46
N ASN A 398 -22.30 35.45 31.74
CA ASN A 398 -23.34 34.54 32.25
C ASN A 398 -22.79 33.22 32.85
N PHE A 399 -21.57 32.80 32.45
CA PHE A 399 -21.01 31.50 32.81
C PHE A 399 -19.72 31.60 33.62
N GLY A 400 -19.67 32.52 34.60
CA GLY A 400 -18.48 32.75 35.40
C GLY A 400 -17.93 31.58 36.22
N SER A 401 -18.78 30.55 36.48
CA SER A 401 -18.36 29.32 37.18
C SER A 401 -17.95 28.19 36.24
N HIS A 402 -17.99 28.37 34.92
CA HIS A 402 -17.65 27.33 33.97
C HIS A 402 -16.14 27.04 33.99
N GLN A 403 -15.75 25.76 33.91
CA GLN A 403 -14.33 25.34 34.00
C GLN A 403 -13.40 26.05 33.01
N TYR A 404 -13.87 26.40 31.80
CA TYR A 404 -13.12 27.09 30.77
C TYR A 404 -13.41 28.62 30.72
N HIS A 405 -14.04 29.17 31.77
CA HIS A 405 -14.34 30.62 31.81
C HIS A 405 -13.08 31.48 31.67
N ALA A 406 -12.00 31.10 32.36
CA ALA A 406 -10.73 31.81 32.29
C ALA A 406 -10.14 31.86 30.90
N ASP A 407 -10.22 30.72 30.14
CA ASP A 407 -9.68 30.62 28.78
C ASP A 407 -10.51 31.44 27.79
N VAL A 408 -11.84 31.44 27.88
CA VAL A 408 -12.71 32.27 27.03
C VAL A 408 -12.51 33.76 27.38
N LYS A 409 -12.36 34.08 28.66
CA LYS A 409 -12.07 35.45 29.08
C LYS A 409 -10.71 35.94 28.57
N ALA A 410 -9.68 35.07 28.61
CA ALA A 410 -8.36 35.42 28.07
C ALA A 410 -8.43 35.74 26.56
N PHE A 411 -9.25 35.01 25.80
CA PHE A 411 -9.49 35.31 24.40
C PHE A 411 -10.11 36.69 24.19
N VAL A 412 -11.07 37.09 25.03
CA VAL A 412 -11.67 38.45 25.03
C VAL A 412 -10.64 39.52 25.40
N ASP A 413 -9.90 39.30 26.50
CA ASP A 413 -8.93 40.26 27.03
C ASP A 413 -7.74 40.50 26.07
N MET A 414 -7.40 39.51 25.25
CA MET A 414 -6.42 39.61 24.16
C MET A 414 -6.97 40.23 22.86
N GLY A 415 -8.15 40.87 22.91
CA GLY A 415 -8.73 41.60 21.78
C GLY A 415 -9.32 40.73 20.69
N PHE A 416 -9.70 39.49 20.99
CA PHE A 416 -10.31 38.54 20.05
C PHE A 416 -9.41 38.22 18.87
N ASP A 417 -8.15 37.92 19.13
CA ASP A 417 -7.24 37.45 18.06
C ASP A 417 -7.65 36.05 17.55
N ARG A 418 -8.62 36.04 16.66
CA ARG A 418 -9.18 34.79 16.10
C ARG A 418 -8.22 33.99 15.21
N LYS A 419 -7.09 34.60 14.80
CA LYS A 419 -6.11 33.97 13.91
C LYS A 419 -4.95 33.32 14.66
N SER A 420 -4.50 33.89 15.78
CA SER A 420 -3.28 33.45 16.48
C SER A 420 -3.53 32.92 17.89
N HIS A 421 -4.73 33.11 18.46
CA HIS A 421 -5.06 32.59 19.79
C HIS A 421 -5.22 31.06 19.75
N ASP A 422 -4.84 30.38 20.85
CA ASP A 422 -5.07 28.93 21.01
C ASP A 422 -6.54 28.65 21.35
N LEU A 423 -7.26 28.04 20.43
CA LEU A 423 -8.68 27.77 20.57
C LEU A 423 -9.00 26.31 20.96
N LYS A 424 -7.99 25.44 21.09
CA LYS A 424 -8.20 23.99 21.32
C LYS A 424 -9.11 23.68 22.51
N THR A 425 -8.93 24.39 23.63
CA THR A 425 -9.74 24.18 24.84
C THR A 425 -11.14 24.75 24.75
N ILE A 426 -11.34 25.84 24.05
CA ILE A 426 -12.61 26.59 24.00
C ILE A 426 -13.42 26.37 22.72
N ARG A 427 -12.90 25.63 21.73
CA ARG A 427 -13.53 25.41 20.43
C ARG A 427 -14.99 24.94 20.52
N ASN A 428 -15.28 24.00 21.43
CA ASN A 428 -16.63 23.45 21.59
C ASN A 428 -17.61 24.48 22.16
N ILE A 429 -17.15 25.38 23.02
CA ILE A 429 -17.95 26.48 23.52
C ILE A 429 -18.24 27.44 22.39
N LEU A 430 -17.21 27.86 21.66
CA LEU A 430 -17.35 28.82 20.57
C LEU A 430 -18.32 28.34 19.49
N ILE A 431 -18.20 27.09 19.06
CA ILE A 431 -19.10 26.57 18.03
C ILE A 431 -20.54 26.44 18.53
N ALA A 432 -20.75 26.07 19.80
CA ALA A 432 -22.08 25.95 20.38
C ALA A 432 -22.85 27.30 20.43
N LEU A 433 -22.13 28.42 20.39
CA LEU A 433 -22.77 29.75 20.34
C LEU A 433 -23.42 30.05 18.99
N ILE A 434 -23.02 29.35 17.90
CA ILE A 434 -23.41 29.70 16.55
C ILE A 434 -24.05 28.54 15.77
N SER A 435 -23.78 27.30 16.15
CA SER A 435 -24.27 26.15 15.37
C SER A 435 -24.46 24.89 16.23
N THR A 436 -25.37 24.04 15.81
CA THR A 436 -25.50 22.66 16.30
C THR A 436 -24.70 21.64 15.48
N LYS A 437 -24.10 22.07 14.36
CA LYS A 437 -23.26 21.23 13.54
C LYS A 437 -21.83 21.19 14.12
N PRO A 438 -21.10 20.09 14.02
CA PRO A 438 -19.68 20.04 14.34
C PRO A 438 -18.91 21.10 13.55
N TRP A 439 -17.92 21.70 14.18
CA TRP A 439 -17.13 22.78 13.58
C TRP A 439 -16.36 22.31 12.34
N GLU A 440 -15.86 21.06 12.34
CA GLU A 440 -15.11 20.46 11.23
C GLU A 440 -15.99 20.36 9.96
N VAL A 441 -17.26 20.09 10.16
CA VAL A 441 -18.24 20.01 9.06
C VAL A 441 -18.47 21.38 8.44
N LEU A 442 -18.64 22.43 9.26
CA LEU A 442 -18.81 23.79 8.78
C LEU A 442 -17.58 24.31 8.03
N VAL A 443 -16.40 24.11 8.62
CA VAL A 443 -15.13 24.51 8.00
C VAL A 443 -14.94 23.78 6.67
N GLY A 444 -15.12 22.46 6.64
CA GLY A 444 -14.98 21.68 5.41
C GLY A 444 -16.00 22.08 4.33
N GLN A 445 -17.23 22.39 4.70
CA GLN A 445 -18.25 22.96 3.78
C GLN A 445 -17.81 24.30 3.20
N ALA A 446 -17.31 25.21 4.04
CA ALA A 446 -16.83 26.52 3.59
C ALA A 446 -15.64 26.41 2.64
N ILE A 447 -14.65 25.56 2.94
CA ILE A 447 -13.51 25.27 2.05
C ILE A 447 -14.00 24.73 0.71
N GLY A 448 -14.94 23.77 0.72
CA GLY A 448 -15.50 23.20 -0.50
C GLY A 448 -16.26 24.25 -1.34
N MET A 449 -17.01 25.15 -0.71
CA MET A 449 -17.67 26.26 -1.38
C MET A 449 -16.70 27.27 -1.97
N LEU A 450 -15.64 27.60 -1.23
CA LEU A 450 -14.57 28.48 -1.69
C LEU A 450 -13.91 27.95 -2.98
N ALA A 451 -13.63 26.65 -3.04
CA ALA A 451 -13.08 26.02 -4.21
C ALA A 451 -14.03 25.97 -5.41
N LYS A 452 -15.36 25.93 -5.18
CA LYS A 452 -16.38 25.98 -6.25
C LYS A 452 -16.50 27.33 -6.89
N SER A 453 -16.40 28.40 -6.10
CA SER A 453 -16.72 29.76 -6.54
C SER A 453 -15.53 30.69 -6.26
N ARG A 454 -14.76 30.97 -7.30
CA ARG A 454 -13.68 31.96 -7.24
C ARG A 454 -14.15 33.35 -6.78
N PHE A 455 -15.43 33.68 -6.94
CA PHE A 455 -16.01 34.93 -6.45
C PHE A 455 -16.03 35.07 -4.93
N TRP A 456 -16.00 33.97 -4.19
CA TRP A 456 -15.96 33.94 -2.72
C TRP A 456 -14.54 34.05 -2.18
N TYR A 457 -13.54 33.79 -3.02
CA TYR A 457 -12.15 33.85 -2.59
C TYR A 457 -11.69 35.29 -2.35
N LYS A 458 -11.45 35.60 -1.10
CA LYS A 458 -10.87 36.86 -0.65
C LYS A 458 -9.67 36.56 0.24
N ARG A 459 -8.68 37.41 0.22
CA ARG A 459 -7.56 37.41 1.16
C ARG A 459 -7.55 38.65 2.03
N THR A 460 -8.72 39.16 2.31
CA THR A 460 -8.91 40.24 3.28
C THR A 460 -8.77 39.70 4.69
N GLN A 461 -8.32 40.54 5.61
CA GLN A 461 -8.19 40.18 7.02
C GLN A 461 -9.49 39.54 7.54
N GLY A 462 -9.39 38.32 8.10
CA GLY A 462 -10.51 37.57 8.63
C GLY A 462 -11.17 36.61 7.66
N SER A 463 -10.87 36.67 6.38
CA SER A 463 -11.42 35.71 5.40
C SER A 463 -10.82 34.31 5.55
N LEU A 464 -11.54 33.28 5.11
CA LEU A 464 -11.06 31.90 5.11
C LEU A 464 -9.76 31.74 4.28
N GLY A 465 -9.63 32.49 3.17
CA GLY A 465 -8.42 32.53 2.37
C GLY A 465 -7.21 33.12 3.12
N ASP A 466 -7.44 34.10 4.01
CA ASP A 466 -6.41 34.65 4.90
C ASP A 466 -5.96 33.64 5.96
N PHE A 467 -6.86 32.80 6.47
CA PHE A 467 -6.58 31.78 7.47
C PHE A 467 -5.89 30.55 6.88
N LEU A 468 -6.28 30.11 5.69
CA LEU A 468 -5.68 28.97 4.99
C LEU A 468 -4.25 29.26 4.52
N GLY A 469 -3.99 30.49 4.07
CA GLY A 469 -2.71 30.89 3.50
C GLY A 469 -2.56 30.62 2.00
N GLU A 470 -1.53 31.24 1.41
CA GLU A 470 -1.33 31.23 -0.05
C GLU A 470 -1.02 29.85 -0.61
N LYS A 471 -0.12 29.11 0.04
CA LYS A 471 0.27 27.77 -0.43
C LYS A 471 -0.91 26.80 -0.48
N VAL A 472 -1.80 26.84 0.51
CA VAL A 472 -3.01 26.01 0.56
C VAL A 472 -3.99 26.41 -0.55
N ALA A 473 -4.24 27.71 -0.71
CA ALA A 473 -5.11 28.24 -1.75
C ALA A 473 -4.62 27.82 -3.14
N THR A 474 -3.34 28.01 -3.43
CA THR A 474 -2.76 27.73 -4.75
C THR A 474 -2.61 26.24 -5.04
N ASN A 475 -2.06 25.45 -4.08
CA ASN A 475 -1.74 24.05 -4.36
C ASN A 475 -2.96 23.13 -4.27
N ILE A 476 -3.87 23.34 -3.30
CA ILE A 476 -5.01 22.47 -3.06
C ILE A 476 -6.28 23.00 -3.73
N LEU A 477 -6.61 24.28 -3.53
CA LEU A 477 -7.87 24.85 -4.02
C LEU A 477 -7.78 25.36 -5.47
N LYS A 478 -6.57 25.54 -6.01
CA LYS A 478 -6.31 26.06 -7.36
C LYS A 478 -6.88 27.46 -7.59
N LEU A 479 -6.76 28.31 -6.56
CA LEU A 479 -7.28 29.69 -6.50
C LEU A 479 -6.15 30.71 -6.68
#